data_07c171df4d139607876633b3caaff322
#
_entry.id   07c171df4d139607876633b3caaff322
#
_cell.length_a   1.000
_cell.length_b   1.000
_cell.length_c   1.000
_cell.angle_alpha   90.00
_cell.angle_beta   90.00
_cell.angle_gamma   90.00
#
_symmetry.space_group_name_H-M   'P 1'
#
loop_
_entity.id
_entity.type
_entity.pdbx_description
1 polymer ?
#
loop_
_entity_poly.entity_id
_entity_poly.type
_entity_poly.pdbx_seq_one_letter_code
_entity_poly.pdbx_strand_id
1 'polypeptide(L)'
;MRELKVRAWYKPYKQMCQVESLRFDGNGVYTAVLIEESFYDRRIVEADEIVIEQFTGLKDKNGTEIYEGDILIDDTGEPVEYWVVEFADGGFVGECAGVAESLFELTNLEVVGNIHEANTEEICPRE
;
A
#
# COMPACT_ATOMS: atom_id res chain seq x y z
N MET A 1 4.37 15.18 15.55
CA MET A 1 5.26 14.81 14.44
C MET A 1 4.61 13.68 13.64
N ARG A 2 4.62 13.79 12.34
CA ARG A 2 4.07 12.74 11.49
C ARG A 2 4.98 11.51 11.49
N GLU A 3 4.38 10.35 11.65
CA GLU A 3 5.09 9.09 11.61
C GLU A 3 5.47 8.74 10.18
N LEU A 4 6.75 8.45 9.96
CA LEU A 4 7.24 8.02 8.66
C LEU A 4 7.52 6.53 8.73
N LYS A 5 6.76 5.74 8.03
CA LYS A 5 7.05 4.33 7.93
C LYS A 5 6.59 3.78 6.58
N VAL A 6 7.25 2.71 6.17
CA VAL A 6 7.02 2.07 4.89
C VAL A 6 6.92 0.57 5.10
N ARG A 7 6.34 -0.09 4.09
CA ARG A 7 6.36 -1.53 3.98
C ARG A 7 6.90 -1.88 2.60
N ALA A 8 7.28 -3.13 2.39
CA ALA A 8 7.80 -3.57 1.11
C ALA A 8 7.13 -4.85 0.65
N TRP A 9 6.68 -4.86 -0.59
CA TRP A 9 6.24 -6.09 -1.23
C TRP A 9 7.47 -6.76 -1.83
N TYR A 10 7.82 -7.94 -1.29
CA TYR A 10 8.99 -8.69 -1.76
C TYR A 10 8.54 -9.64 -2.87
N LYS A 11 8.89 -9.29 -4.10
CA LYS A 11 8.42 -9.98 -5.29
C LYS A 11 8.77 -11.46 -5.35
N PRO A 12 10.02 -11.87 -5.03
CA PRO A 12 10.37 -13.29 -5.14
C PRO A 12 9.54 -14.22 -4.29
N TYR A 13 9.11 -13.76 -3.12
CA TYR A 13 8.31 -14.57 -2.20
C TYR A 13 6.84 -14.20 -2.20
N LYS A 14 6.46 -13.13 -2.92
CA LYS A 14 5.10 -12.61 -2.94
C LYS A 14 4.57 -12.38 -1.53
N GLN A 15 5.37 -11.67 -0.74
CA GLN A 15 5.05 -11.37 0.66
C GLN A 15 5.21 -9.89 0.95
N MET A 16 4.31 -9.39 1.80
CA MET A 16 4.44 -8.04 2.35
C MET A 16 5.33 -8.13 3.59
N CYS A 17 6.38 -7.34 3.62
CA CYS A 17 7.39 -7.40 4.66
C CYS A 17 7.55 -6.06 5.35
N GLN A 18 7.96 -6.10 6.62
CA GLN A 18 8.38 -4.92 7.34
C GLN A 18 9.76 -4.51 6.84
N VAL A 19 10.02 -3.21 6.84
CA VAL A 19 11.29 -2.66 6.43
C VAL A 19 12.04 -2.17 7.66
N GLU A 20 13.22 -2.74 7.92
CA GLU A 20 14.06 -2.28 9.00
C GLU A 20 14.84 -1.03 8.59
N SER A 21 15.37 -1.04 7.39
CA SER A 21 16.14 0.10 6.90
C SER A 21 16.12 0.17 5.38
N LEU A 22 16.34 1.38 4.86
CA LEU A 22 16.48 1.65 3.44
C LEU A 22 17.81 2.32 3.22
N ARG A 23 18.50 1.97 2.14
CA ARG A 23 19.71 2.65 1.72
C ARG A 23 19.42 3.36 0.40
N PHE A 24 19.78 4.62 0.35
CA PHE A 24 19.56 5.47 -0.81
C PHE A 24 20.88 5.78 -1.52
N ASP A 25 20.79 5.95 -2.84
CA ASP A 25 21.87 6.57 -3.61
C ASP A 25 21.31 7.85 -4.25
N GLY A 26 21.98 8.42 -5.23
CA GLY A 26 21.50 9.65 -5.88
C GLY A 26 20.24 9.48 -6.71
N ASN A 27 19.78 8.25 -6.93
CA ASN A 27 18.62 7.94 -7.77
C ASN A 27 17.44 7.33 -7.01
N GLY A 28 17.54 7.24 -5.70
CA GLY A 28 16.46 6.71 -4.87
C GLY A 28 16.91 5.53 -4.03
N VAL A 29 15.96 4.63 -3.70
CA VAL A 29 16.27 3.46 -2.88
C VAL A 29 17.15 2.50 -3.64
N TYR A 30 18.23 2.07 -3.00
CA TYR A 30 19.23 1.20 -3.57
C TYR A 30 19.11 -0.22 -3.03
N THR A 31 19.08 -0.38 -1.71
CA THR A 31 18.85 -1.66 -1.05
C THR A 31 17.96 -1.45 0.16
N ALA A 32 17.42 -2.55 0.67
CA ALA A 32 16.63 -2.52 1.89
C ALA A 32 16.95 -3.74 2.74
N VAL A 33 16.71 -3.63 4.05
CA VAL A 33 16.76 -4.77 4.95
C VAL A 33 15.33 -5.08 5.37
N LEU A 34 14.87 -6.28 5.04
CA LEU A 34 13.51 -6.72 5.32
C LEU A 34 13.48 -7.66 6.51
N ILE A 35 12.36 -7.63 7.22
CA ILE A 35 12.07 -8.53 8.33
C ILE A 35 10.74 -9.21 8.04
N GLU A 36 10.71 -10.52 8.16
CA GLU A 36 9.49 -11.30 8.03
C GLU A 36 9.63 -12.59 8.84
N GLU A 37 8.54 -13.04 9.45
CA GLU A 37 8.56 -14.26 10.26
C GLU A 37 9.02 -15.50 9.48
N SER A 38 8.79 -15.53 8.18
CA SER A 38 9.21 -16.63 7.33
C SER A 38 10.73 -16.63 7.08
N PHE A 39 11.43 -15.56 7.44
CA PHE A 39 12.88 -15.49 7.36
C PHE A 39 13.44 -15.88 8.72
N TYR A 40 14.46 -16.73 8.73
CA TYR A 40 15.15 -17.02 9.97
C TYR A 40 15.96 -15.83 10.47
N ASP A 41 16.20 -14.89 9.58
CA ASP A 41 17.02 -13.72 9.86
C ASP A 41 16.58 -12.59 8.95
N ARG A 42 17.21 -11.44 9.10
CA ARG A 42 16.99 -10.30 8.23
C ARG A 42 17.44 -10.61 6.81
N ARG A 43 16.74 -10.06 5.85
CA ARG A 43 17.09 -10.25 4.45
C ARG A 43 17.45 -8.90 3.81
N ILE A 44 18.65 -8.85 3.23
CA ILE A 44 19.10 -7.68 2.47
C ILE A 44 18.68 -7.91 1.02
N VAL A 45 17.96 -6.94 0.45
CA VAL A 45 17.39 -7.08 -0.89
C VAL A 45 17.75 -5.86 -1.74
N GLU A 46 17.76 -6.07 -3.06
CA GLU A 46 17.97 -5.01 -4.03
C GLU A 46 16.65 -4.29 -4.32
N ALA A 47 16.74 -3.04 -4.73
CA ALA A 47 15.54 -2.23 -4.98
C ALA A 47 14.63 -2.84 -6.05
N ASP A 48 15.18 -3.51 -7.05
CA ASP A 48 14.38 -4.10 -8.12
C ASP A 48 13.59 -5.35 -7.70
N GLU A 49 13.86 -5.88 -6.50
CA GLU A 49 13.14 -7.04 -5.96
C GLU A 49 11.93 -6.62 -5.13
N ILE A 50 11.75 -5.34 -4.87
CA ILE A 50 10.72 -4.86 -3.95
C ILE A 50 9.93 -3.70 -4.53
N VAL A 51 8.72 -3.52 -3.98
CA VAL A 51 7.94 -2.31 -4.17
C VAL A 51 7.77 -1.69 -2.79
N ILE A 52 8.27 -0.46 -2.64
CA ILE A 52 8.16 0.28 -1.38
C ILE A 52 6.85 1.04 -1.37
N GLU A 53 6.09 0.91 -0.29
CA GLU A 53 4.82 1.60 -0.12
C GLU A 53 4.82 2.35 1.21
N GLN A 54 4.36 3.58 1.17
CA GLN A 54 4.40 4.46 2.32
C GLN A 54 3.10 4.39 3.12
N PHE A 55 3.24 4.43 4.45
CA PHE A 55 2.10 4.62 5.35
C PHE A 55 1.52 6.01 5.12
N THR A 56 0.21 6.09 4.94
CA THR A 56 -0.47 7.35 4.61
C THR A 56 -0.64 8.28 5.81
N GLY A 57 -0.44 7.78 7.02
CA GLY A 57 -0.70 8.52 8.24
C GLY A 57 -2.14 8.37 8.73
N LEU A 58 -2.99 7.70 7.97
CA LEU A 58 -4.40 7.54 8.30
C LEU A 58 -4.72 6.08 8.58
N LYS A 59 -5.79 5.88 9.34
CA LYS A 59 -6.31 4.55 9.66
C LYS A 59 -7.74 4.43 9.14
N ASP A 60 -8.15 3.20 8.86
CA ASP A 60 -9.52 2.94 8.43
C ASP A 60 -10.48 2.91 9.62
N LYS A 61 -11.74 2.59 9.36
CA LYS A 61 -12.79 2.58 10.40
C LYS A 61 -12.51 1.59 11.53
N ASN A 62 -11.67 0.59 11.28
CA ASN A 62 -11.33 -0.45 12.27
C ASN A 62 -9.99 -0.19 12.94
N GLY A 63 -9.33 0.94 12.66
CA GLY A 63 -8.03 1.25 13.20
C GLY A 63 -6.87 0.62 12.44
N THR A 64 -7.12 0.01 11.29
CA THR A 64 -6.07 -0.58 10.45
C THR A 64 -5.33 0.54 9.72
N GLU A 65 -4.00 0.50 9.78
CA GLU A 65 -3.18 1.49 9.08
C GLU A 65 -3.35 1.36 7.56
N ILE A 66 -3.49 2.51 6.90
CA ILE A 66 -3.66 2.54 5.45
C ILE A 66 -2.34 2.89 4.78
N TYR A 67 -1.91 2.03 3.85
CA TYR A 67 -0.69 2.22 3.07
C TYR A 67 -1.03 2.43 1.60
N GLU A 68 -0.11 3.02 0.87
CA GLU A 68 -0.20 3.01 -0.60
C GLU A 68 -0.41 1.58 -1.08
N GLY A 69 -1.23 1.40 -2.10
CA GLY A 69 -1.51 0.08 -2.64
C GLY A 69 -2.61 -0.69 -1.93
N ASP A 70 -3.11 -0.17 -0.80
CA ASP A 70 -4.23 -0.80 -0.11
C ASP A 70 -5.52 -0.61 -0.90
N ILE A 71 -6.46 -1.52 -0.70
CA ILE A 71 -7.78 -1.48 -1.32
C ILE A 71 -8.80 -1.31 -0.20
N LEU A 72 -9.63 -0.26 -0.35
CA LEU A 72 -10.70 0.04 0.59
C LEU A 72 -12.04 -0.35 -0.04
N ILE A 73 -12.92 -0.93 0.75
CA ILE A 73 -14.25 -1.32 0.29
C ILE A 73 -15.31 -0.31 0.76
N ASP A 74 -16.18 0.09 -0.16
CA ASP A 74 -17.39 0.83 0.15
C ASP A 74 -18.57 -0.06 -0.20
N ASP A 75 -19.19 -0.65 0.81
CA ASP A 75 -20.31 -1.55 0.64
C ASP A 75 -21.65 -0.92 1.04
N THR A 76 -21.69 0.40 1.12
CA THR A 76 -22.90 1.11 1.51
C THR A 76 -23.92 1.26 0.38
N GLY A 77 -23.51 0.96 -0.85
CA GLY A 77 -24.38 1.09 -2.03
C GLY A 77 -24.29 -0.10 -2.96
N GLU A 78 -25.05 -0.03 -4.02
CA GLU A 78 -25.04 -1.01 -5.10
C GLU A 78 -24.69 -0.30 -6.41
N PRO A 79 -23.62 -0.71 -7.12
CA PRO A 79 -22.73 -1.82 -6.77
C PRO A 79 -21.76 -1.44 -5.65
N VAL A 80 -21.15 -2.45 -5.05
CA VAL A 80 -20.05 -2.27 -4.11
C VAL A 80 -18.87 -1.64 -4.85
N GLU A 81 -18.22 -0.68 -4.22
CA GLU A 81 -17.08 0.00 -4.81
C GLU A 81 -15.79 -0.32 -4.07
N TYR A 82 -14.70 -0.41 -4.83
CA TYR A 82 -13.37 -0.64 -4.28
C TYR A 82 -12.46 0.53 -4.67
N TRP A 83 -11.75 1.07 -3.71
CA TRP A 83 -10.88 2.23 -3.90
C TRP A 83 -9.44 1.82 -3.68
N VAL A 84 -8.57 2.11 -4.64
CA VAL A 84 -7.13 1.82 -4.55
C VAL A 84 -6.43 3.07 -4.03
N VAL A 85 -5.64 2.90 -2.97
CA VAL A 85 -4.90 4.01 -2.36
C VAL A 85 -3.62 4.27 -3.13
N GLU A 86 -3.43 5.52 -3.55
CA GLU A 86 -2.22 5.92 -4.28
C GLU A 86 -1.81 7.33 -3.92
N PHE A 87 -0.58 7.69 -4.24
CA PHE A 87 -0.06 9.03 -4.05
C PHE A 87 -0.14 9.77 -5.38
N ALA A 88 -0.86 10.87 -5.41
CA ALA A 88 -1.06 11.65 -6.63
C ALA A 88 -1.21 13.12 -6.29
N ASP A 89 -0.59 13.96 -7.13
CA ASP A 89 -0.70 15.42 -7.00
C ASP A 89 -0.38 15.95 -5.60
N GLY A 90 0.64 15.35 -4.97
CA GLY A 90 1.14 15.81 -3.69
C GLY A 90 0.38 15.29 -2.48
N GLY A 91 -0.52 14.33 -2.65
CA GLY A 91 -1.28 13.77 -1.53
C GLY A 91 -1.72 12.35 -1.77
N PHE A 92 -2.26 11.73 -0.72
CA PHE A 92 -2.81 10.38 -0.86
C PHE A 92 -4.28 10.47 -1.25
N VAL A 93 -4.64 9.65 -2.22
CA VAL A 93 -6.02 9.60 -2.74
C VAL A 93 -6.45 8.14 -2.84
N GLY A 94 -7.76 7.93 -2.93
CA GLY A 94 -8.31 6.66 -3.38
C GLY A 94 -8.85 6.84 -4.78
N GLU A 95 -8.65 5.84 -5.64
CA GLU A 95 -9.15 5.87 -7.00
C GLU A 95 -10.09 4.71 -7.23
N CYS A 96 -11.22 4.99 -7.86
CA CYS A 96 -12.19 3.97 -8.27
C CYS A 96 -12.77 4.38 -9.61
N ALA A 97 -12.55 3.53 -10.63
CA ALA A 97 -13.14 3.71 -11.97
C ALA A 97 -12.91 5.11 -12.56
N GLY A 98 -11.71 5.65 -12.36
CA GLY A 98 -11.33 6.95 -12.91
C GLY A 98 -11.69 8.14 -12.03
N VAL A 99 -12.34 7.89 -10.88
CA VAL A 99 -12.68 8.94 -9.94
C VAL A 99 -11.70 8.90 -8.78
N ALA A 100 -11.12 10.05 -8.42
CA ALA A 100 -10.18 10.15 -7.30
C ALA A 100 -10.81 11.00 -6.20
N GLU A 101 -10.67 10.52 -4.97
CA GLU A 101 -11.13 11.23 -3.78
C GLU A 101 -9.98 11.37 -2.81
N SER A 102 -9.96 12.44 -2.03
CA SER A 102 -9.00 12.58 -0.95
C SER A 102 -9.12 11.39 -0.01
N LEU A 103 -7.99 10.83 0.39
CA LEU A 103 -8.02 9.67 1.29
C LEU A 103 -8.71 9.99 2.61
N PHE A 104 -8.60 11.22 3.08
CA PHE A 104 -9.28 11.64 4.30
C PHE A 104 -10.79 11.37 4.23
N GLU A 105 -11.39 11.53 3.06
CA GLU A 105 -12.83 11.31 2.87
C GLU A 105 -13.19 9.82 2.84
N LEU A 106 -12.20 8.94 2.75
CA LEU A 106 -12.40 7.50 2.62
C LEU A 106 -12.04 6.72 3.88
N THR A 107 -11.72 7.40 4.99
CA THR A 107 -11.29 6.73 6.22
C THR A 107 -12.43 6.02 6.95
N ASN A 108 -13.66 6.24 6.53
CA ASN A 108 -14.81 5.50 7.04
C ASN A 108 -15.00 4.14 6.34
N LEU A 109 -14.15 3.83 5.39
CA LEU A 109 -14.17 2.54 4.68
C LEU A 109 -13.21 1.56 5.36
N GLU A 110 -13.12 0.35 4.84
CA GLU A 110 -12.32 -0.72 5.43
C GLU A 110 -11.28 -1.24 4.46
N VAL A 111 -10.05 -1.43 4.93
CA VAL A 111 -8.99 -2.07 4.15
C VAL A 111 -9.32 -3.55 4.02
N VAL A 112 -9.40 -4.06 2.79
CA VAL A 112 -9.72 -5.47 2.53
C VAL A 112 -8.62 -6.21 1.78
N GLY A 113 -7.54 -5.54 1.43
CA GLY A 113 -6.42 -6.18 0.75
C GLY A 113 -5.51 -5.14 0.15
N ASN A 114 -4.66 -5.58 -0.79
CA ASN A 114 -3.75 -4.68 -1.50
C ASN A 114 -3.61 -5.13 -2.96
N ILE A 115 -3.04 -4.25 -3.78
CA ILE A 115 -2.96 -4.47 -5.22
C ILE A 115 -2.06 -5.63 -5.63
N HIS A 116 -1.17 -6.07 -4.75
CA HIS A 116 -0.22 -7.14 -5.07
C HIS A 116 -0.84 -8.53 -4.91
N GLU A 117 -1.87 -8.64 -4.06
CA GLU A 117 -2.51 -9.91 -3.73
C GLU A 117 -3.88 -10.06 -4.38
N ALA A 118 -4.43 -8.98 -4.92
CA ALA A 118 -5.79 -8.97 -5.44
C ALA A 118 -5.79 -8.88 -6.96
N ASN A 119 -6.88 -9.34 -7.56
CA ASN A 119 -7.13 -9.11 -8.97
C ASN A 119 -7.81 -7.75 -9.12
N THR A 120 -7.01 -6.73 -9.42
CA THR A 120 -7.50 -5.36 -9.47
C THR A 120 -8.51 -5.13 -10.60
N GLU A 121 -8.52 -5.96 -11.63
CA GLU A 121 -9.50 -5.86 -12.71
C GLU A 121 -10.90 -6.24 -12.22
N GLU A 122 -10.97 -7.25 -11.34
CA GLU A 122 -12.26 -7.64 -10.74
C GLU A 122 -12.72 -6.64 -9.70
N ILE A 123 -11.78 -6.06 -8.97
CA ILE A 123 -12.08 -5.15 -7.86
C ILE A 123 -12.47 -3.77 -8.37
N CYS A 124 -11.68 -3.22 -9.29
CA CYS A 124 -11.92 -1.89 -9.83
C CYS A 124 -11.66 -1.92 -11.34
N PRO A 125 -12.61 -2.44 -12.16
CA PRO A 125 -12.40 -2.60 -13.58
C PRO A 125 -12.11 -1.27 -14.26
N ARG A 126 -11.17 -1.28 -15.21
CA ARG A 126 -10.86 -0.11 -16.02
C ARG A 126 -11.37 -0.36 -17.43
N GLU A 127 -11.93 0.66 -17.98
CA GLU A 127 -12.41 0.59 -19.34
C GLU A 127 -11.40 1.07 -20.35
#